data_2489185e4048c0ce6a1aa51b88a8bc95
#
_entry.id   2489185e4048c0ce6a1aa51b88a8bc95
#
_cell.length_a   1.000
_cell.length_b   1.000
_cell.length_c   1.000
_cell.angle_alpha   90.00
_cell.angle_beta   90.00
_cell.angle_gamma   90.00
#
_symmetry.space_group_name_H-M   'P 1'
#
loop_
_entity.id
_entity.type
_entity.pdbx_description
1 polymer ?
#
loop_
_entity_poly.entity_id
_entity_poly.type
_entity_poly.pdbx_seq_one_letter_code
_entity_poly.pdbx_strand_id
1 'polypeptide(L)'
;DGDELTLSFALRSPQALQGYQIFYEDNGDALLYFNPKVTIYSSEQPLKGMIIVVDPGHGGRDIGAPGVLGEIGPNEKEITFVTSMVVKNRLESLGATVLTTVDDSIDDLSKAELNDRNIFASYNKADLFLSFHCNSIATTSNGGDASGTEIYYHEASSKRLADLVQQN
;
A
#
# COMPACT_ATOMS: atom_id res chain seq x y z
N ASP A 1 -33.80 5.24 -1.04
CA ASP A 1 -33.73 5.36 -2.50
C ASP A 1 -32.83 6.55 -2.76
N GLY A 2 -31.55 6.27 -3.01
CA GLY A 2 -30.58 7.28 -3.36
C GLY A 2 -30.56 7.45 -4.88
N ASP A 3 -30.54 8.69 -5.35
CA ASP A 3 -30.34 8.98 -6.76
C ASP A 3 -28.93 8.51 -7.14
N GLU A 4 -28.83 7.63 -8.11
CA GLU A 4 -27.54 7.19 -8.66
C GLU A 4 -27.10 8.21 -9.71
N LEU A 5 -25.90 8.79 -9.54
CA LEU A 5 -25.25 9.65 -10.53
C LEU A 5 -24.17 8.85 -11.26
N THR A 6 -24.37 8.61 -12.54
CA THR A 6 -23.36 7.99 -13.40
C THR A 6 -22.65 9.06 -14.22
N LEU A 7 -21.32 9.15 -14.05
CA LEU A 7 -20.44 10.00 -14.87
C LEU A 7 -19.64 9.12 -15.83
N SER A 8 -19.71 9.43 -17.12
CA SER A 8 -18.99 8.70 -18.16
C SER A 8 -17.96 9.60 -18.82
N PHE A 9 -16.70 9.15 -18.84
CA PHE A 9 -15.59 9.87 -19.46
C PHE A 9 -15.03 9.07 -20.63
N ALA A 10 -14.98 9.70 -21.80
CA ALA A 10 -14.31 9.12 -22.97
C ALA A 10 -12.84 9.55 -22.98
N LEU A 11 -11.93 8.61 -22.78
CA LEU A 11 -10.50 8.88 -22.86
C LEU A 11 -10.06 8.95 -24.33
N ARG A 12 -9.27 9.95 -24.69
CA ARG A 12 -8.65 10.04 -26.03
C ARG A 12 -7.71 8.87 -26.32
N SER A 13 -7.08 8.36 -25.26
CA SER A 13 -6.23 7.17 -25.31
C SER A 13 -6.55 6.31 -24.07
N PRO A 14 -7.30 5.20 -24.22
CA PRO A 14 -7.66 4.33 -23.10
C PRO A 14 -6.45 3.73 -22.35
N GLN A 15 -5.30 3.67 -23.02
CA GLN A 15 -4.05 3.15 -22.43
C GLN A 15 -3.27 4.20 -21.64
N ALA A 16 -3.72 5.46 -21.64
CA ALA A 16 -3.05 6.56 -20.95
C ALA A 16 -3.41 6.67 -19.46
N LEU A 17 -4.44 5.94 -19.02
CA LEU A 17 -4.89 5.93 -17.63
C LEU A 17 -4.33 4.72 -16.90
N GLN A 18 -3.70 4.95 -15.75
CA GLN A 18 -3.17 3.91 -14.89
C GLN A 18 -4.07 3.62 -13.69
N GLY A 19 -4.85 4.61 -13.29
CA GLY A 19 -5.80 4.50 -12.19
C GLY A 19 -6.56 5.80 -11.98
N TYR A 20 -7.40 5.82 -10.98
CA TYR A 20 -8.12 7.01 -10.54
C TYR A 20 -8.23 7.02 -9.02
N GLN A 21 -8.46 8.20 -8.46
CA GLN A 21 -8.72 8.41 -7.04
C GLN A 21 -9.91 9.36 -6.91
N ILE A 22 -10.73 9.15 -5.89
CA ILE A 22 -11.86 10.03 -5.57
C ILE A 22 -11.66 10.55 -4.16
N PHE A 23 -11.66 11.86 -4.01
CA PHE A 23 -11.62 12.54 -2.72
C PHE A 23 -12.93 13.29 -2.51
N TYR A 24 -13.45 13.24 -1.29
CA TYR A 24 -14.59 14.03 -0.87
C TYR A 24 -14.08 15.16 0.02
N GLU A 25 -14.41 16.39 -0.34
CA GLU A 25 -14.07 17.57 0.44
C GLU A 25 -15.18 17.92 1.44
N ASP A 26 -14.82 18.62 2.51
CA ASP A 26 -15.76 19.00 3.58
C ASP A 26 -16.92 19.88 3.07
N ASN A 27 -16.73 20.57 1.96
CA ASN A 27 -17.77 21.39 1.30
C ASN A 27 -18.79 20.58 0.49
N GLY A 28 -18.62 19.25 0.44
CA GLY A 28 -19.48 18.33 -0.31
C GLY A 28 -19.05 18.09 -1.76
N ASP A 29 -17.94 18.68 -2.20
CA ASP A 29 -17.40 18.41 -3.53
C ASP A 29 -16.73 17.04 -3.60
N ALA A 30 -16.80 16.40 -4.76
CA ALA A 30 -16.04 15.21 -5.08
C ALA A 30 -14.96 15.55 -6.10
N LEU A 31 -13.71 15.32 -5.75
CA LEU A 31 -12.56 15.56 -6.61
C LEU A 31 -12.10 14.24 -7.22
N LEU A 32 -12.15 14.15 -8.54
CA LEU A 32 -11.78 12.96 -9.30
C LEU A 32 -10.40 13.17 -9.93
N TYR A 33 -9.42 12.42 -9.47
CA TYR A 33 -8.07 12.40 -10.03
C TYR A 33 -7.91 11.22 -10.97
N PHE A 34 -7.37 11.49 -12.15
CA PHE A 34 -6.97 10.47 -13.11
C PHE A 34 -5.44 10.37 -13.12
N ASN A 35 -4.91 9.22 -12.73
CA ASN A 35 -3.48 8.98 -12.75
C ASN A 35 -3.04 8.61 -14.18
N PRO A 36 -2.20 9.44 -14.82
CA PRO A 36 -1.69 9.12 -16.14
C PRO A 36 -0.74 7.93 -16.10
N LYS A 37 -0.60 7.24 -17.22
CA LYS A 37 0.40 6.18 -17.33
C LYS A 37 1.78 6.74 -17.10
N VAL A 38 2.55 6.08 -16.25
CA VAL A 38 3.95 6.41 -16.03
C VAL A 38 4.75 6.15 -17.30
N THR A 39 5.53 7.14 -17.72
CA THR A 39 6.45 6.99 -18.84
C THR A 39 7.79 6.47 -18.32
N ILE A 40 8.19 5.29 -18.77
CA ILE A 40 9.50 4.74 -18.45
C ILE A 40 10.54 5.43 -19.32
N TYR A 41 11.36 6.28 -18.71
CA TYR A 41 12.40 7.04 -19.38
C TYR A 41 13.76 6.31 -19.45
N SER A 42 13.97 5.33 -18.57
CA SER A 42 15.23 4.60 -18.46
C SER A 42 14.98 3.18 -18.01
N SER A 43 15.70 2.22 -18.58
CA SER A 43 15.72 0.84 -18.11
C SER A 43 16.44 0.67 -16.77
N GLU A 44 17.36 1.58 -16.44
CA GLU A 44 18.12 1.56 -15.18
C GLU A 44 17.30 2.14 -14.03
N GLN A 45 16.45 3.13 -14.31
CA GLN A 45 15.57 3.78 -13.34
C GLN A 45 14.11 3.77 -13.84
N PRO A 46 13.48 2.59 -13.96
CA PRO A 46 12.15 2.47 -14.57
C PRO A 46 11.05 3.13 -13.75
N LEU A 47 11.27 3.39 -12.46
CA LEU A 47 10.30 4.02 -11.54
C LEU A 47 10.58 5.51 -11.31
N LYS A 48 11.48 6.11 -12.09
CA LYS A 48 11.80 7.54 -11.94
C LYS A 48 10.56 8.40 -12.15
N GLY A 49 10.31 9.26 -11.17
CA GLY A 49 9.16 10.18 -11.15
C GLY A 49 7.91 9.61 -10.48
N MET A 50 7.93 8.33 -10.05
CA MET A 50 6.86 7.77 -9.23
C MET A 50 7.05 8.10 -7.75
N ILE A 51 5.96 8.39 -7.07
CA ILE A 51 5.87 8.50 -5.61
C ILE A 51 5.17 7.25 -5.10
N ILE A 52 5.87 6.48 -4.29
CA ILE A 52 5.35 5.22 -3.73
C ILE A 52 5.35 5.35 -2.20
N VAL A 53 4.22 5.08 -1.57
CA VAL A 53 4.13 4.96 -0.12
C VAL A 53 4.24 3.49 0.26
N VAL A 54 5.19 3.20 1.13
CA VAL A 54 5.39 1.89 1.75
C VAL A 54 4.91 1.98 3.20
N ASP A 55 4.00 1.10 3.57
CA ASP A 55 3.31 1.11 4.85
C ASP A 55 3.60 -0.19 5.61
N PRO A 56 4.54 -0.18 6.56
CA PRO A 56 4.72 -1.29 7.50
C PRO A 56 3.47 -1.41 8.37
N GLY A 57 2.83 -2.57 8.38
CA GLY A 57 1.68 -2.82 9.25
C GLY A 57 2.06 -2.72 10.73
N HIS A 58 1.11 -2.24 11.54
CA HIS A 58 1.28 -2.05 12.98
C HIS A 58 2.29 -0.95 13.34
N GLY A 59 2.81 -0.95 14.57
CA GLY A 59 3.81 0.02 15.03
C GLY A 59 3.55 0.52 16.44
N GLY A 60 4.53 1.16 17.05
CA GLY A 60 4.45 1.68 18.42
C GLY A 60 4.05 0.60 19.42
N ARG A 61 2.93 0.81 20.11
CA ARG A 61 2.37 -0.15 21.07
C ARG A 61 1.58 -1.29 20.44
N ASP A 62 1.23 -1.14 19.17
CA ASP A 62 0.53 -2.17 18.41
C ASP A 62 1.55 -3.13 17.80
N ILE A 63 1.73 -4.27 18.41
CA ILE A 63 2.69 -5.29 17.99
C ILE A 63 2.21 -6.15 16.82
N GLY A 64 0.91 -6.07 16.47
CA GLY A 64 0.28 -7.00 15.54
C GLY A 64 0.19 -8.42 16.08
N ALA A 65 0.17 -9.40 15.20
CA ALA A 65 0.17 -10.79 15.58
C ALA A 65 1.48 -11.19 16.27
N PRO A 66 1.43 -11.92 17.42
CA PRO A 66 2.63 -12.48 18.01
C PRO A 66 3.20 -13.59 17.12
N GLY A 67 4.53 -13.65 17.03
CA GLY A 67 5.21 -14.71 16.31
C GLY A 67 5.01 -16.08 16.96
N VAL A 68 5.32 -17.13 16.21
CA VAL A 68 5.19 -18.54 16.67
C VAL A 68 6.04 -18.86 17.89
N LEU A 69 7.06 -18.08 18.17
CA LEU A 69 7.92 -18.22 19.35
C LEU A 69 7.41 -17.41 20.55
N GLY A 70 6.23 -16.78 20.43
CA GLY A 70 5.66 -15.94 21.48
C GLY A 70 6.58 -14.76 21.84
N GLU A 71 6.78 -14.52 23.14
CA GLU A 71 7.54 -13.38 23.66
C GLU A 71 9.05 -13.35 23.25
N ILE A 72 9.60 -14.48 22.82
CA ILE A 72 11.02 -14.59 22.44
C ILE A 72 11.27 -14.48 20.94
N GLY A 73 10.22 -14.36 20.14
CA GLY A 73 10.28 -14.21 18.70
C GLY A 73 9.84 -12.82 18.22
N PRO A 74 10.09 -12.51 16.94
CA PRO A 74 9.61 -11.26 16.38
C PRO A 74 8.08 -11.26 16.32
N ASN A 75 7.49 -10.10 16.61
CA ASN A 75 6.08 -9.83 16.35
C ASN A 75 5.88 -9.32 14.92
N GLU A 76 4.66 -9.25 14.50
CA GLU A 76 4.31 -8.79 13.15
C GLU A 76 4.94 -7.44 12.80
N LYS A 77 4.91 -6.45 13.71
CA LYS A 77 5.47 -5.12 13.45
C LYS A 77 6.96 -5.15 13.07
N GLU A 78 7.76 -6.02 13.69
CA GLU A 78 9.19 -6.12 13.35
C GLU A 78 9.38 -6.76 11.97
N ILE A 79 8.58 -7.76 11.63
CA ILE A 79 8.63 -8.43 10.33
C ILE A 79 8.20 -7.48 9.23
N THR A 80 7.07 -6.80 9.40
CA THR A 80 6.54 -5.87 8.41
C THR A 80 7.47 -4.68 8.21
N PHE A 81 8.09 -4.16 9.28
CA PHE A 81 9.05 -3.07 9.19
C PHE A 81 10.28 -3.49 8.37
N VAL A 82 10.93 -4.60 8.72
CA VAL A 82 12.13 -5.07 7.99
C VAL A 82 11.81 -5.34 6.53
N THR A 83 10.69 -6.01 6.25
CA THR A 83 10.24 -6.28 4.88
C THR A 83 10.02 -4.99 4.09
N SER A 84 9.34 -4.03 4.71
CA SER A 84 9.07 -2.73 4.11
C SER A 84 10.34 -1.95 3.78
N MET A 85 11.34 -1.98 4.66
CA MET A 85 12.63 -1.31 4.41
C MET A 85 13.42 -1.95 3.27
N VAL A 86 13.37 -3.28 3.13
CA VAL A 86 13.96 -3.97 1.98
C VAL A 86 13.28 -3.55 0.67
N VAL A 87 11.95 -3.52 0.66
CA VAL A 87 11.18 -3.09 -0.50
C VAL A 87 11.43 -1.62 -0.82
N LYS A 88 11.41 -0.72 0.18
CA LYS A 88 11.76 0.70 0.04
C LYS A 88 13.09 0.87 -0.68
N ASN A 89 14.15 0.27 -0.14
CA ASN A 89 15.50 0.38 -0.72
C ASN A 89 15.54 -0.10 -2.19
N ARG A 90 14.80 -1.18 -2.49
CA ARG A 90 14.72 -1.68 -3.86
C ARG A 90 14.01 -0.72 -4.78
N LEU A 91 12.87 -0.17 -4.38
CA LEU A 91 12.11 0.80 -5.17
C LEU A 91 12.92 2.09 -5.42
N GLU A 92 13.62 2.60 -4.40
CA GLU A 92 14.51 3.75 -4.52
C GLU A 92 15.66 3.47 -5.51
N SER A 93 16.27 2.27 -5.45
CA SER A 93 17.29 1.88 -6.41
C SER A 93 16.80 1.84 -7.86
N LEU A 94 15.50 1.67 -8.06
CA LEU A 94 14.82 1.72 -9.35
C LEU A 94 14.36 3.13 -9.75
N GLY A 95 14.64 4.14 -8.92
CA GLY A 95 14.39 5.55 -9.19
C GLY A 95 13.10 6.12 -8.62
N ALA A 96 12.33 5.36 -7.85
CA ALA A 96 11.14 5.88 -7.19
C ALA A 96 11.50 6.84 -6.04
N THR A 97 10.62 7.80 -5.78
CA THR A 97 10.58 8.51 -4.50
C THR A 97 9.73 7.69 -3.56
N VAL A 98 10.32 7.15 -2.48
CA VAL A 98 9.59 6.31 -1.54
C VAL A 98 9.40 7.04 -0.22
N LEU A 99 8.14 7.10 0.21
CA LEU A 99 7.73 7.62 1.51
C LEU A 99 7.26 6.45 2.38
N THR A 100 7.43 6.57 3.68
CA THR A 100 6.96 5.56 4.64
C THR A 100 5.95 6.19 5.59
N THR A 101 4.95 5.42 6.00
CA THR A 101 3.93 5.85 6.99
C THR A 101 4.46 5.82 8.41
N VAL A 102 5.63 5.24 8.62
CA VAL A 102 6.34 5.16 9.89
C VAL A 102 7.71 5.76 9.73
N ASP A 103 8.21 6.38 10.79
CA ASP A 103 9.58 6.91 10.82
C ASP A 103 10.59 5.76 10.87
N ASP A 104 11.84 6.04 10.48
CA ASP A 104 12.93 5.05 10.38
C ASP A 104 13.35 4.43 11.74
N SER A 105 12.74 4.88 12.85
CA SER A 105 13.00 4.31 14.17
C SER A 105 11.84 3.40 14.61
N ILE A 106 12.15 2.13 14.80
CA ILE A 106 11.21 1.12 15.28
C ILE A 106 10.63 1.45 16.68
N ASP A 107 11.31 2.32 17.43
CA ASP A 107 10.96 2.68 18.81
C ASP A 107 9.95 3.84 18.91
N ASP A 108 9.81 4.66 17.87
CA ASP A 108 8.91 5.82 17.85
C ASP A 108 7.79 5.71 16.81
N LEU A 109 7.36 4.47 16.57
CA LEU A 109 6.17 4.22 15.75
C LEU A 109 4.94 4.66 16.55
N SER A 110 4.69 5.97 16.59
CA SER A 110 3.39 6.46 16.99
C SER A 110 2.36 5.77 16.09
N LYS A 111 1.37 5.14 16.70
CA LYS A 111 0.28 4.48 15.99
C LYS A 111 -0.40 5.50 15.08
N ALA A 112 0.03 5.59 13.83
CA ALA A 112 -0.78 6.24 12.83
C ALA A 112 -2.08 5.43 12.74
N GLU A 113 -3.20 6.06 13.03
CA GLU A 113 -4.50 5.43 12.83
C GLU A 113 -4.61 4.97 11.36
N LEU A 114 -5.37 3.90 11.11
CA LEU A 114 -5.48 3.34 9.75
C LEU A 114 -5.90 4.39 8.71
N ASN A 115 -6.78 5.32 9.10
CA ASN A 115 -7.19 6.42 8.24
C ASN A 115 -6.05 7.39 7.93
N ASP A 116 -5.17 7.66 8.89
CA ASP A 116 -4.05 8.59 8.71
C ASP A 116 -3.04 8.06 7.68
N ARG A 117 -2.86 6.75 7.60
CA ARG A 117 -1.97 6.10 6.61
C ARG A 117 -2.46 6.33 5.18
N ASN A 118 -3.77 6.16 4.95
CA ASN A 118 -4.38 6.42 3.65
C ASN A 118 -4.38 7.92 3.30
N ILE A 119 -4.67 8.79 4.28
CA ILE A 119 -4.61 10.24 4.12
C ILE A 119 -3.19 10.68 3.79
N PHE A 120 -2.17 10.11 4.44
CA PHE A 120 -0.77 10.39 4.15
C PHE A 120 -0.41 10.07 2.69
N ALA A 121 -0.82 8.91 2.17
CA ALA A 121 -0.59 8.55 0.78
C ALA A 121 -1.30 9.51 -0.18
N SER A 122 -2.55 9.84 0.11
CA SER A 122 -3.35 10.75 -0.69
C SER A 122 -2.80 12.18 -0.69
N TYR A 123 -2.43 12.70 0.48
CA TYR A 123 -1.84 14.03 0.63
C TYR A 123 -0.53 14.17 -0.17
N ASN A 124 0.28 13.13 -0.19
CA ASN A 124 1.53 13.09 -0.94
C ASN A 124 1.33 12.73 -2.42
N LYS A 125 0.08 12.56 -2.88
CA LYS A 125 -0.25 12.19 -4.27
C LYS A 125 0.51 10.95 -4.73
N ALA A 126 0.55 9.93 -3.87
CA ALA A 126 1.23 8.69 -4.18
C ALA A 126 0.62 7.99 -5.40
N ASP A 127 1.46 7.53 -6.31
CA ASP A 127 1.06 6.71 -7.45
C ASP A 127 0.72 5.28 -7.04
N LEU A 128 1.28 4.83 -5.90
CA LEU A 128 1.10 3.49 -5.36
C LEU A 128 1.21 3.52 -3.83
N PHE A 129 0.31 2.80 -3.16
CA PHE A 129 0.36 2.52 -1.74
C PHE A 129 0.51 1.01 -1.54
N LEU A 130 1.56 0.60 -0.81
CA LEU A 130 1.88 -0.80 -0.50
C LEU A 130 1.91 -0.98 1.01
N SER A 131 0.94 -1.70 1.54
CA SER A 131 0.89 -2.07 2.96
C SER A 131 1.30 -3.52 3.16
N PHE A 132 2.13 -3.77 4.17
CA PHE A 132 2.67 -5.08 4.51
C PHE A 132 2.12 -5.54 5.86
N HIS A 133 1.54 -6.74 5.87
CA HIS A 133 1.00 -7.39 7.05
C HIS A 133 1.37 -8.87 7.07
N CYS A 134 1.28 -9.49 8.23
CA CYS A 134 1.27 -10.94 8.36
C CYS A 134 -0.15 -11.40 8.66
N ASN A 135 -0.59 -12.47 8.00
CA ASN A 135 -1.84 -13.11 8.35
C ASN A 135 -1.69 -13.84 9.68
N SER A 136 -2.77 -13.87 10.45
CA SER A 136 -2.88 -14.66 11.66
C SER A 136 -4.11 -15.56 11.61
N ILE A 137 -3.99 -16.73 12.22
CA ILE A 137 -5.11 -17.65 12.39
C ILE A 137 -5.47 -17.77 13.86
N ALA A 138 -6.73 -18.12 14.15
CA ALA A 138 -7.15 -18.36 15.53
C ALA A 138 -6.30 -19.45 16.16
N THR A 139 -5.92 -19.26 17.43
CA THR A 139 -5.10 -20.23 18.21
C THR A 139 -5.73 -21.63 18.33
N THR A 140 -7.04 -21.72 18.08
CA THR A 140 -7.80 -22.98 18.05
C THR A 140 -7.69 -23.74 16.73
N SER A 141 -7.10 -23.11 15.70
CA SER A 141 -6.93 -23.68 14.36
C SER A 141 -5.56 -24.37 14.24
N ASN A 142 -5.48 -25.40 13.39
CA ASN A 142 -4.19 -26.02 13.10
C ASN A 142 -3.39 -25.08 12.15
N GLY A 143 -2.40 -24.38 12.69
CA GLY A 143 -1.59 -23.41 11.95
C GLY A 143 -0.82 -23.99 10.76
N GLY A 144 -0.63 -25.30 10.72
CA GLY A 144 0.01 -25.98 9.60
C GLY A 144 -0.82 -26.07 8.32
N ASP A 145 -2.12 -25.78 8.40
CA ASP A 145 -3.03 -25.89 7.25
C ASP A 145 -3.15 -24.59 6.44
N ALA A 146 -2.62 -23.48 6.97
CA ALA A 146 -2.65 -22.17 6.31
C ALA A 146 -1.22 -21.71 5.99
N SER A 147 -0.94 -21.49 4.71
CA SER A 147 0.35 -21.00 4.24
C SER A 147 0.20 -20.25 2.92
N GLY A 148 1.15 -19.37 2.63
CA GLY A 148 1.21 -18.61 1.38
C GLY A 148 1.05 -17.12 1.60
N THR A 149 1.08 -16.40 0.48
CA THR A 149 0.93 -14.94 0.43
C THR A 149 -0.43 -14.59 -0.14
N GLU A 150 -1.12 -13.65 0.47
CA GLU A 150 -2.36 -13.08 -0.03
C GLU A 150 -2.14 -11.62 -0.40
N ILE A 151 -2.76 -11.19 -1.49
CA ILE A 151 -2.68 -9.80 -1.95
C ILE A 151 -4.08 -9.24 -2.06
N TYR A 152 -4.31 -8.18 -1.33
CA TYR A 152 -5.56 -7.43 -1.34
C TYR A 152 -5.41 -6.16 -2.18
N TYR A 153 -6.42 -5.81 -2.92
CA TYR A 153 -6.49 -4.54 -3.65
C TYR A 153 -7.89 -3.93 -3.48
N HIS A 154 -7.95 -2.62 -3.44
CA HIS A 154 -9.21 -1.89 -3.30
C HIS A 154 -9.80 -1.54 -4.66
N GLU A 155 -9.01 -0.90 -5.52
CA GLU A 155 -9.47 -0.41 -6.81
C GLU A 155 -9.28 -1.43 -7.95
N ALA A 156 -10.23 -1.52 -8.86
CA ALA A 156 -10.14 -2.41 -10.02
C ALA A 156 -8.87 -2.18 -10.87
N SER A 157 -8.36 -0.94 -10.90
CA SER A 157 -7.11 -0.57 -11.56
C SER A 157 -5.88 -1.24 -10.94
N SER A 158 -5.91 -1.57 -9.64
CA SER A 158 -4.82 -2.22 -8.90
C SER A 158 -4.77 -3.73 -9.10
N LYS A 159 -5.86 -4.33 -9.60
CA LYS A 159 -5.96 -5.81 -9.77
C LYS A 159 -4.81 -6.39 -10.57
N ARG A 160 -4.43 -5.75 -11.67
CA ARG A 160 -3.35 -6.25 -12.52
C ARG A 160 -2.01 -6.32 -11.77
N LEU A 161 -1.70 -5.33 -10.94
CA LEU A 161 -0.49 -5.35 -10.12
C LEU A 161 -0.57 -6.46 -9.08
N ALA A 162 -1.72 -6.60 -8.40
CA ALA A 162 -1.94 -7.66 -7.43
C ALA A 162 -1.74 -9.06 -8.05
N ASP A 163 -2.33 -9.31 -9.22
CA ASP A 163 -2.16 -10.57 -9.94
C ASP A 163 -0.69 -10.85 -10.30
N LEU A 164 0.05 -9.82 -10.75
CA LEU A 164 1.47 -9.97 -11.09
C LEU A 164 2.35 -10.28 -9.88
N VAL A 165 2.09 -9.64 -8.74
CA VAL A 165 2.83 -9.90 -7.51
C VAL A 165 2.49 -11.28 -6.95
N GLN A 166 1.23 -11.72 -7.04
CA GLN A 166 0.80 -13.04 -6.58
C GLN A 166 1.41 -14.21 -7.39
N GLN A 167 1.77 -13.97 -8.66
CA GLN A 167 2.32 -14.99 -9.56
C GLN A 167 3.84 -15.19 -9.44
N ASN A 168 4.56 -14.29 -8.77
CA ASN A 168 6.01 -14.30 -8.58
C ASN A 168 6.42 -14.59 -7.15
#